data_c2f005a136be23cdfcbdc830b69d4f50
#
_entry.id   c2f005a136be23cdfcbdc830b69d4f50
#
_cell.length_a   1.000
_cell.length_b   1.000
_cell.length_c   1.000
_cell.angle_alpha   90.00
_cell.angle_beta   90.00
_cell.angle_gamma   90.00
#
_symmetry.space_group_name_H-M   'P 1'
#
loop_
_entity.id
_entity.type
_entity.pdbx_description
1 polymer ?
#
loop_
_entity_poly.entity_id
_entity_poly.type
_entity_poly.pdbx_seq_one_letter_code
_entity_poly.pdbx_strand_id
1 'polypeptide(L)'
;INGNPAEFKETEHYFLKLSALNDKLADWLNTKKGWRPHVINFSKSFVDEGLQDRAITRDLDWGIEIPDNELGDGKKIYVWFEAVIGYLSASKEWAVNNGTPDAWKDFWLDENAESYYFVGKDNVPFHAIIWPAMLLAYGDLNLPTNVPANQYILIKGEKASASRGVGKTLNAVSYTHLTLPTRSY
;
A
#
# COMPACT_ATOMS: atom_id res chain seq x y z
N ILE A 1 14.66 -9.55 -11.76
CA ILE A 1 16.06 -9.78 -11.40
C ILE A 1 16.77 -10.09 -12.70
N ASN A 2 17.72 -9.26 -13.08
CA ASN A 2 18.38 -9.23 -14.38
C ASN A 2 19.59 -10.19 -14.49
N GLY A 3 19.89 -10.93 -13.41
CA GLY A 3 21.03 -11.87 -13.38
C GLY A 3 22.42 -11.24 -13.21
N ASN A 4 22.50 -9.92 -13.13
CA ASN A 4 23.78 -9.26 -12.88
C ASN A 4 24.17 -9.38 -11.40
N PRO A 5 25.48 -9.45 -11.08
CA PRO A 5 25.95 -9.36 -9.70
C PRO A 5 25.52 -8.03 -9.07
N ALA A 6 25.19 -8.07 -7.78
CA ALA A 6 24.90 -6.84 -7.04
C ALA A 6 26.17 -6.06 -6.76
N GLU A 7 26.12 -4.75 -6.97
CA GLU A 7 27.20 -3.82 -6.62
C GLU A 7 26.79 -2.97 -5.44
N PHE A 8 27.71 -2.75 -4.50
CA PHE A 8 27.50 -1.82 -3.40
C PHE A 8 27.72 -0.40 -3.89
N LYS A 9 26.73 0.46 -3.65
CA LYS A 9 26.80 1.89 -3.97
C LYS A 9 26.32 2.69 -2.77
N GLU A 10 27.09 3.66 -2.34
CA GLU A 10 26.64 4.63 -1.34
C GLU A 10 25.75 5.66 -2.02
N THR A 11 24.63 5.98 -1.38
CA THR A 11 23.69 6.98 -1.85
C THR A 11 22.95 7.61 -0.67
N GLU A 12 22.60 8.88 -0.79
CA GLU A 12 21.86 9.61 0.21
C GLU A 12 20.38 9.61 -0.13
N HIS A 13 19.53 9.45 0.89
CA HIS A 13 18.08 9.42 0.75
C HIS A 13 17.38 10.14 1.90
N TYR A 14 16.19 10.67 1.63
CA TYR A 14 15.28 11.05 2.70
C TYR A 14 14.63 9.81 3.30
N PHE A 15 14.44 9.84 4.62
CA PHE A 15 13.84 8.74 5.37
C PHE A 15 12.59 9.22 6.10
N LEU A 16 11.51 8.45 6.00
CA LEU A 16 10.42 8.52 6.97
C LEU A 16 10.93 7.93 8.28
N LYS A 17 10.90 8.74 9.35
CA LYS A 17 11.28 8.31 10.70
C LYS A 17 10.16 7.44 11.30
N LEU A 18 10.00 6.25 10.72
CA LEU A 18 8.95 5.31 11.07
C LEU A 18 9.12 4.78 12.50
N SER A 19 10.37 4.66 12.96
CA SER A 19 10.72 4.28 14.34
C SER A 19 10.09 5.19 15.38
N ALA A 20 9.96 6.49 15.11
CA ALA A 20 9.34 7.45 16.02
C ALA A 20 7.82 7.29 16.17
N LEU A 21 7.19 6.49 15.31
CA LEU A 21 5.75 6.23 15.30
C LEU A 21 5.40 4.84 15.84
N ASN A 22 6.40 4.08 16.28
CA ASN A 22 6.25 2.70 16.73
C ASN A 22 5.16 2.55 17.81
N ASP A 23 5.28 3.31 18.90
CA ASP A 23 4.35 3.20 20.03
C ASP A 23 2.93 3.62 19.64
N LYS A 24 2.78 4.70 18.86
CA LYS A 24 1.47 5.14 18.35
C LYS A 24 0.80 4.09 17.48
N LEU A 25 1.58 3.39 16.64
CA LEU A 25 1.08 2.30 15.81
C LEU A 25 0.73 1.07 16.65
N ALA A 26 1.54 0.72 17.65
CA ALA A 26 1.25 -0.36 18.59
C ALA A 26 -0.08 -0.13 19.30
N ASP A 27 -0.26 1.06 19.87
CA ASP A 27 -1.49 1.45 20.57
C ASP A 27 -2.70 1.36 19.64
N TRP A 28 -2.59 1.92 18.44
CA TRP A 28 -3.66 1.85 17.45
C TRP A 28 -3.98 0.41 17.02
N LEU A 29 -2.99 -0.43 16.75
CA LEU A 29 -3.19 -1.85 16.40
C LEU A 29 -3.85 -2.63 17.54
N ASN A 30 -3.59 -2.27 18.79
CA ASN A 30 -4.21 -2.89 19.96
C ASN A 30 -5.71 -2.58 20.08
N THR A 31 -6.18 -1.48 19.49
CA THR A 31 -7.62 -1.17 19.42
C THR A 31 -8.38 -2.01 18.41
N LYS A 32 -7.69 -2.65 17.45
CA LYS A 32 -8.33 -3.31 16.30
C LYS A 32 -8.97 -4.63 16.67
N LYS A 33 -10.28 -4.71 16.42
CA LYS A 33 -11.10 -5.91 16.60
C LYS A 33 -11.65 -6.36 15.25
N GLY A 34 -11.78 -7.67 15.06
CA GLY A 34 -12.37 -8.22 13.85
C GLY A 34 -11.46 -8.22 12.61
N TRP A 35 -10.21 -7.78 12.72
CA TRP A 35 -9.25 -7.95 11.63
C TRP A 35 -8.90 -9.43 11.44
N ARG A 36 -8.61 -9.83 10.21
CA ARG A 36 -8.17 -11.20 9.92
C ARG A 36 -6.92 -11.54 10.73
N PRO A 37 -6.86 -12.70 11.41
CA PRO A 37 -5.74 -13.05 12.29
C PRO A 37 -4.36 -12.91 11.66
N HIS A 38 -4.20 -13.31 10.40
CA HIS A 38 -2.92 -13.21 9.72
C HIS A 38 -2.49 -11.77 9.43
N VAL A 39 -3.44 -10.82 9.30
CA VAL A 39 -3.14 -9.40 9.11
C VAL A 39 -2.71 -8.77 10.43
N ILE A 40 -3.54 -8.94 11.47
CA ILE A 40 -3.25 -8.31 12.76
C ILE A 40 -2.00 -8.88 13.42
N ASN A 41 -1.79 -10.21 13.35
CA ASN A 41 -0.61 -10.84 13.92
C ASN A 41 0.67 -10.41 13.20
N PHE A 42 0.65 -10.36 11.85
CA PHE A 42 1.77 -9.84 11.07
C PHE A 42 2.09 -8.39 11.46
N SER A 43 1.05 -7.53 11.54
CA SER A 43 1.23 -6.11 11.83
C SER A 43 1.80 -5.90 13.25
N LYS A 44 1.32 -6.63 14.24
CA LYS A 44 1.83 -6.57 15.60
C LYS A 44 3.26 -7.07 15.69
N SER A 45 3.58 -8.22 15.09
CA SER A 45 4.94 -8.74 15.05
C SER A 45 5.91 -7.72 14.44
N PHE A 46 5.49 -7.02 13.39
CA PHE A 46 6.31 -6.01 12.72
C PHE A 46 6.63 -4.79 13.62
N VAL A 47 5.66 -4.39 14.45
CA VAL A 47 5.82 -3.31 15.43
C VAL A 47 6.63 -3.78 16.66
N ASP A 48 6.38 -5.01 17.13
CA ASP A 48 7.05 -5.59 18.30
C ASP A 48 8.55 -5.80 18.03
N GLU A 49 8.95 -6.08 16.78
CA GLU A 49 10.35 -6.17 16.35
C GLU A 49 11.06 -4.81 16.30
N GLY A 50 10.28 -3.71 16.37
CA GLY A 50 10.77 -2.34 16.25
C GLY A 50 10.84 -1.87 14.79
N LEU A 51 10.07 -0.85 14.49
CA LEU A 51 10.01 -0.28 13.14
C LEU A 51 11.33 0.39 12.77
N GLN A 52 11.83 0.06 11.57
CA GLN A 52 13.01 0.69 10.99
C GLN A 52 12.60 1.86 10.10
N ASP A 53 13.38 2.94 10.13
CA ASP A 53 13.20 4.09 9.26
C ASP A 53 13.26 3.65 7.79
N ARG A 54 12.41 4.24 6.94
CA ARG A 54 12.24 3.84 5.55
C ARG A 54 12.67 4.93 4.60
N ALA A 55 13.61 4.61 3.70
CA ALA A 55 13.97 5.51 2.61
C ALA A 55 12.76 5.74 1.70
N ILE A 56 12.38 7.01 1.56
CA ILE A 56 11.22 7.45 0.79
C ILE A 56 11.59 8.01 -0.58
N THR A 57 12.86 8.04 -0.91
CA THR A 57 13.39 8.47 -2.21
C THR A 57 14.16 7.35 -2.90
N ARG A 58 14.37 7.50 -4.19
CA ARG A 58 15.17 6.57 -5.01
C ARG A 58 15.97 7.35 -6.06
N ASP A 59 17.09 6.79 -6.48
CA ASP A 59 17.84 7.25 -7.65
C ASP A 59 17.09 6.79 -8.91
N LEU A 60 16.33 7.68 -9.51
CA LEU A 60 15.49 7.42 -10.67
C LEU A 60 15.47 8.64 -11.58
N ASP A 61 15.43 8.40 -12.88
CA ASP A 61 15.30 9.46 -13.88
C ASP A 61 13.84 9.94 -14.06
N TRP A 62 12.88 9.13 -13.63
CA TRP A 62 11.45 9.40 -13.76
C TRP A 62 10.71 9.18 -12.43
N GLY A 63 9.76 10.07 -12.12
CA GLY A 63 8.93 10.01 -10.93
C GLY A 63 8.58 11.40 -10.40
N ILE A 64 7.97 11.45 -9.23
CA ILE A 64 7.62 12.70 -8.55
C ILE A 64 8.89 13.34 -7.99
N GLU A 65 9.08 14.63 -8.32
CA GLU A 65 10.18 15.45 -7.82
C GLU A 65 10.08 15.65 -6.31
N ILE A 66 11.23 15.81 -5.66
CA ILE A 66 11.30 16.20 -4.27
C ILE A 66 11.11 17.73 -4.22
N PRO A 67 10.13 18.25 -3.43
CA PRO A 67 9.83 19.68 -3.39
C PRO A 67 11.04 20.57 -3.04
N ASP A 68 11.82 20.16 -2.04
CA ASP A 68 13.03 20.87 -1.59
C ASP A 68 14.23 19.94 -1.85
N ASN A 69 14.83 20.07 -3.04
CA ASN A 69 15.82 19.12 -3.52
C ASN A 69 17.24 19.43 -2.98
N GLU A 70 17.44 19.32 -1.67
CA GLU A 70 18.76 19.46 -1.04
C GLU A 70 19.72 18.31 -1.42
N LEU A 71 19.19 17.16 -1.85
CA LEU A 71 19.98 15.99 -2.26
C LEU A 71 20.45 16.04 -3.73
N GLY A 72 20.11 17.12 -4.47
CA GLY A 72 20.48 17.29 -5.87
C GLY A 72 19.56 16.55 -6.85
N ASP A 73 19.87 16.68 -8.14
CA ASP A 73 19.11 16.08 -9.23
C ASP A 73 19.21 14.54 -9.23
N GLY A 74 18.23 13.87 -9.84
CA GLY A 74 18.20 12.41 -9.97
C GLY A 74 17.58 11.66 -8.80
N LYS A 75 16.98 12.39 -7.83
CA LYS A 75 16.20 11.79 -6.76
C LYS A 75 14.71 11.97 -7.01
N LYS A 76 13.94 10.89 -6.86
CA LYS A 76 12.48 10.90 -6.97
C LYS A 76 11.85 10.30 -5.74
N ILE A 77 10.61 10.68 -5.45
CA ILE A 77 9.83 10.03 -4.40
C ILE A 77 9.56 8.57 -4.82
N TYR A 78 9.75 7.66 -3.89
CA TYR A 78 9.54 6.24 -4.13
C TYR A 78 8.04 5.93 -4.29
N VAL A 79 7.68 5.39 -5.44
CA VAL A 79 6.29 5.16 -5.83
C VAL A 79 5.47 4.38 -4.79
N TRP A 80 6.02 3.35 -4.17
CA TRP A 80 5.31 2.58 -3.16
C TRP A 80 5.11 3.32 -1.83
N PHE A 81 5.88 4.37 -1.59
CA PHE A 81 5.64 5.26 -0.46
C PHE A 81 4.50 6.22 -0.76
N GLU A 82 4.54 6.89 -1.91
CA GLU A 82 3.55 7.93 -2.24
C GLU A 82 2.22 7.36 -2.72
N ALA A 83 2.19 6.13 -3.28
CA ALA A 83 0.99 5.53 -3.87
C ALA A 83 -0.19 5.44 -2.89
N VAL A 84 0.06 5.21 -1.59
CA VAL A 84 -1.00 5.17 -0.56
C VAL A 84 -1.63 6.54 -0.28
N ILE A 85 -0.92 7.64 -0.58
CA ILE A 85 -1.45 9.01 -0.48
C ILE A 85 -2.54 9.23 -1.54
N GLY A 86 -2.48 8.46 -2.63
CA GLY A 86 -3.45 8.48 -3.72
C GLY A 86 -4.91 8.30 -3.27
N TYR A 87 -5.16 7.58 -2.18
CA TYR A 87 -6.52 7.47 -1.61
C TYR A 87 -7.08 8.82 -1.18
N LEU A 88 -6.28 9.61 -0.46
CA LEU A 88 -6.67 10.95 -0.05
C LEU A 88 -6.76 11.90 -1.24
N SER A 89 -5.79 11.84 -2.14
CA SER A 89 -5.74 12.69 -3.34
C SER A 89 -6.94 12.46 -4.24
N ALA A 90 -7.31 11.19 -4.48
CA ALA A 90 -8.49 10.84 -5.27
C ALA A 90 -9.79 11.33 -4.63
N SER A 91 -9.89 11.28 -3.29
CA SER A 91 -11.06 11.80 -2.58
C SER A 91 -11.18 13.32 -2.74
N LYS A 92 -10.05 14.04 -2.69
CA LYS A 92 -10.02 15.50 -2.90
C LYS A 92 -10.35 15.87 -4.36
N GLU A 93 -9.76 15.16 -5.31
CA GLU A 93 -10.05 15.36 -6.73
C GLU A 93 -11.53 15.11 -7.06
N TRP A 94 -12.08 14.01 -6.53
CA TRP A 94 -13.51 13.71 -6.65
C TRP A 94 -14.38 14.85 -6.11
N ALA A 95 -14.08 15.38 -4.93
CA ALA A 95 -14.84 16.45 -4.31
C ALA A 95 -14.82 17.73 -5.17
N VAL A 96 -13.65 18.09 -5.71
CA VAL A 96 -13.51 19.25 -6.62
C VAL A 96 -14.31 19.03 -7.90
N ASN A 97 -14.19 17.87 -8.54
CA ASN A 97 -14.87 17.54 -9.79
C ASN A 97 -16.41 17.50 -9.66
N ASN A 98 -16.91 17.25 -8.45
CA ASN A 98 -18.35 17.30 -8.14
C ASN A 98 -18.84 18.67 -7.66
N GLY A 99 -18.01 19.71 -7.68
CA GLY A 99 -18.38 21.05 -7.24
C GLY A 99 -18.55 21.20 -5.72
N THR A 100 -18.10 20.22 -4.94
CA THR A 100 -18.16 20.18 -3.47
C THR A 100 -16.75 20.02 -2.88
N PRO A 101 -15.86 21.02 -3.00
CA PRO A 101 -14.42 20.85 -2.73
C PRO A 101 -14.07 20.39 -1.31
N ASP A 102 -14.98 20.52 -0.37
CA ASP A 102 -14.82 20.11 1.01
C ASP A 102 -15.43 18.73 1.33
N ALA A 103 -16.16 18.10 0.42
CA ALA A 103 -16.86 16.83 0.67
C ALA A 103 -15.93 15.63 0.97
N TRP A 104 -14.64 15.72 0.60
CA TRP A 104 -13.65 14.72 1.00
C TRP A 104 -13.50 14.59 2.54
N LYS A 105 -13.82 15.66 3.27
CA LYS A 105 -13.75 15.71 4.74
C LYS A 105 -14.74 14.76 5.40
N ASP A 106 -15.89 14.52 4.77
CA ASP A 106 -16.91 13.58 5.26
C ASP A 106 -16.40 12.13 5.34
N PHE A 107 -15.38 11.81 4.55
CA PHE A 107 -14.75 10.48 4.57
C PHE A 107 -13.51 10.41 5.45
N TRP A 108 -12.80 11.52 5.60
CA TRP A 108 -11.46 11.52 6.21
C TRP A 108 -11.40 12.17 7.58
N LEU A 109 -12.39 13.01 7.95
CA LEU A 109 -12.44 13.72 9.22
C LEU A 109 -13.66 13.36 10.07
N ASP A 110 -14.74 12.82 9.50
CA ASP A 110 -15.88 12.34 10.27
C ASP A 110 -15.50 11.05 11.02
N GLU A 111 -15.56 11.08 12.35
CA GLU A 111 -15.24 9.95 13.22
C GLU A 111 -16.15 8.72 13.01
N ASN A 112 -17.33 8.91 12.39
CA ASN A 112 -18.24 7.82 12.04
C ASN A 112 -17.94 7.21 10.66
N ALA A 113 -17.07 7.82 9.87
CA ALA A 113 -16.68 7.28 8.58
C ALA A 113 -15.76 6.07 8.74
N GLU A 114 -16.08 5.00 8.02
CA GLU A 114 -15.30 3.76 8.03
C GLU A 114 -14.55 3.57 6.71
N SER A 115 -13.28 3.18 6.80
CA SER A 115 -12.45 2.90 5.65
C SER A 115 -11.94 1.45 5.64
N TYR A 116 -12.17 0.76 4.52
CA TYR A 116 -11.81 -0.64 4.33
C TYR A 116 -10.87 -0.78 3.12
N TYR A 117 -9.67 -1.32 3.35
CA TYR A 117 -8.64 -1.50 2.33
C TYR A 117 -8.54 -2.97 1.92
N PHE A 118 -9.22 -3.36 0.84
CA PHE A 118 -9.18 -4.71 0.30
C PHE A 118 -7.92 -4.90 -0.53
N VAL A 119 -6.97 -5.66 -0.01
CA VAL A 119 -5.63 -5.79 -0.59
C VAL A 119 -5.16 -7.24 -0.67
N GLY A 120 -4.14 -7.49 -1.46
CA GLY A 120 -3.39 -8.75 -1.41
C GLY A 120 -2.39 -8.75 -0.26
N LYS A 121 -1.98 -9.92 0.19
CA LYS A 121 -1.06 -10.13 1.32
C LYS A 121 0.21 -9.27 1.24
N ASP A 122 0.76 -9.08 0.05
CA ASP A 122 1.99 -8.31 -0.16
C ASP A 122 1.82 -6.81 0.18
N ASN A 123 0.58 -6.31 0.21
CA ASN A 123 0.26 -4.91 0.49
C ASN A 123 -0.09 -4.64 1.97
N VAL A 124 -0.12 -5.66 2.82
CA VAL A 124 -0.39 -5.48 4.26
C VAL A 124 0.59 -4.50 4.91
N PRO A 125 1.93 -4.56 4.68
CA PRO A 125 2.85 -3.59 5.26
C PRO A 125 2.53 -2.14 4.90
N PHE A 126 2.08 -1.89 3.67
CA PHE A 126 1.73 -0.53 3.22
C PHE A 126 0.45 -0.02 3.86
N HIS A 127 -0.58 -0.87 4.02
CA HIS A 127 -1.91 -0.45 4.47
C HIS A 127 -2.13 -0.59 5.97
N ALA A 128 -1.36 -1.45 6.65
CA ALA A 128 -1.48 -1.67 8.09
C ALA A 128 -0.34 -1.04 8.91
N ILE A 129 0.75 -0.59 8.26
CA ILE A 129 1.90 0.02 8.93
C ILE A 129 2.21 1.41 8.33
N ILE A 130 2.64 1.48 7.06
CA ILE A 130 3.15 2.72 6.47
C ILE A 130 2.04 3.76 6.34
N TRP A 131 0.90 3.42 5.77
CA TRP A 131 -0.22 4.33 5.60
C TRP A 131 -0.77 4.85 6.93
N PRO A 132 -1.09 4.00 7.92
CA PRO A 132 -1.48 4.49 9.24
C PRO A 132 -0.41 5.34 9.92
N ALA A 133 0.87 5.03 9.76
CA ALA A 133 1.96 5.86 10.28
C ALA A 133 1.97 7.27 9.65
N MET A 134 1.76 7.36 8.33
CA MET A 134 1.66 8.65 7.65
C MET A 134 0.46 9.45 8.13
N LEU A 135 -0.70 8.81 8.31
CA LEU A 135 -1.90 9.44 8.84
C LEU A 135 -1.71 9.93 10.28
N LEU A 136 -1.05 9.12 11.13
CA LEU A 136 -0.71 9.49 12.52
C LEU A 136 0.30 10.64 12.59
N ALA A 137 1.22 10.72 11.63
CA ALA A 137 2.20 11.80 11.54
C ALA A 137 1.58 13.11 11.01
N TYR A 138 0.67 12.99 10.05
CA TYR A 138 -0.06 14.13 9.50
C TYR A 138 -1.04 14.73 10.52
N GLY A 139 -1.74 13.87 11.26
CA GLY A 139 -2.75 14.25 12.25
C GLY A 139 -4.15 14.47 11.66
N ASP A 140 -5.15 14.41 12.52
CA ASP A 140 -6.56 14.73 12.28
C ASP A 140 -7.29 13.92 11.19
N LEU A 141 -6.63 12.94 10.55
CA LEU A 141 -7.26 12.07 9.56
C LEU A 141 -7.64 10.71 10.15
N ASN A 142 -8.77 10.17 9.70
CA ASN A 142 -9.25 8.85 10.11
C ASN A 142 -8.26 7.76 9.71
N LEU A 143 -7.99 6.88 10.67
CA LEU A 143 -7.15 5.70 10.44
C LEU A 143 -7.98 4.56 9.85
N PRO A 144 -7.36 3.58 9.14
CA PRO A 144 -8.06 2.45 8.57
C PRO A 144 -8.94 1.72 9.61
N THR A 145 -10.22 1.51 9.27
CA THR A 145 -11.11 0.68 10.07
C THR A 145 -10.70 -0.78 9.97
N ASN A 146 -10.43 -1.26 8.75
CA ASN A 146 -9.98 -2.62 8.51
C ASN A 146 -9.13 -2.73 7.25
N VAL A 147 -8.24 -3.74 7.23
CA VAL A 147 -7.41 -4.10 6.07
C VAL A 147 -7.67 -5.58 5.73
N PRO A 148 -8.77 -5.89 5.03
CA PRO A 148 -9.08 -7.25 4.60
C PRO A 148 -8.09 -7.71 3.52
N ALA A 149 -7.05 -8.47 3.90
CA ALA A 149 -6.07 -8.99 2.96
C ALA A 149 -6.36 -10.43 2.58
N ASN A 150 -6.20 -10.73 1.28
CA ASN A 150 -6.27 -12.09 0.76
C ASN A 150 -4.90 -12.76 0.80
N GLN A 151 -4.89 -14.08 1.04
CA GLN A 151 -3.69 -14.91 0.86
C GLN A 151 -3.37 -15.08 -0.63
N TYR A 152 -2.20 -15.62 -0.94
CA TYR A 152 -1.84 -15.92 -2.31
C TYR A 152 -2.75 -16.98 -2.93
N ILE A 153 -3.11 -16.75 -4.19
CA ILE A 153 -3.68 -17.82 -5.01
C ILE A 153 -2.54 -18.74 -5.42
N LEU A 154 -2.66 -20.01 -5.05
CA LEU A 154 -1.70 -21.04 -5.42
C LEU A 154 -2.21 -21.81 -6.65
N ILE A 155 -1.32 -21.99 -7.63
CA ILE A 155 -1.57 -22.83 -8.80
C ILE A 155 -0.64 -24.03 -8.69
N LYS A 156 -1.22 -25.21 -8.49
CA LYS A 156 -0.47 -26.46 -8.25
C LYS A 156 0.54 -26.35 -7.08
N GLY A 157 0.20 -25.57 -6.03
CA GLY A 157 1.04 -25.37 -4.86
C GLY A 157 2.06 -24.24 -4.97
N GLU A 158 2.19 -23.59 -6.13
CA GLU A 158 3.11 -22.47 -6.35
C GLU A 158 2.35 -21.13 -6.42
N LYS A 159 2.97 -20.04 -5.93
CA LYS A 159 2.41 -18.68 -6.06
C LYS A 159 2.26 -18.35 -7.54
N ALA A 160 1.05 -17.94 -7.95
CA ALA A 160 0.80 -17.43 -9.31
C ALA A 160 1.75 -16.26 -9.61
N SER A 161 2.46 -16.34 -10.74
CA SER A 161 3.47 -15.35 -11.12
C SER A 161 3.65 -15.32 -12.64
N ALA A 162 3.30 -14.20 -13.26
CA ALA A 162 3.49 -14.01 -14.70
C ALA A 162 4.98 -14.08 -15.10
N SER A 163 5.87 -13.46 -14.31
CA SER A 163 7.32 -13.44 -14.58
C SER A 163 8.01 -14.79 -14.46
N ARG A 164 7.42 -15.72 -13.68
CA ARG A 164 7.91 -17.11 -13.53
C ARG A 164 7.14 -18.11 -14.38
N GLY A 165 6.17 -17.65 -15.19
CA GLY A 165 5.35 -18.56 -16.00
C GLY A 165 4.40 -19.46 -15.18
N VAL A 166 4.19 -19.16 -13.90
CA VAL A 166 3.26 -19.91 -13.03
C VAL A 166 1.87 -19.35 -13.20
N GLY A 167 1.04 -20.05 -13.95
CA GLY A 167 -0.33 -19.65 -14.26
C GLY A 167 -0.67 -19.84 -15.74
N LYS A 168 -1.95 -19.64 -16.06
CA LYS A 168 -2.40 -19.61 -17.44
C LYS A 168 -2.68 -18.16 -17.82
N THR A 169 -2.23 -17.74 -18.99
CA THR A 169 -2.56 -16.43 -19.53
C THR A 169 -4.04 -16.37 -19.96
N LEU A 170 -4.61 -15.18 -20.03
CA LEU A 170 -5.98 -15.00 -20.50
C LEU A 170 -6.21 -15.66 -21.87
N ASN A 171 -5.24 -15.52 -22.78
CA ASN A 171 -5.31 -16.15 -24.11
C ASN A 171 -5.35 -17.69 -24.03
N ALA A 172 -4.67 -18.29 -23.06
CA ALA A 172 -4.67 -19.75 -22.88
C ALA A 172 -5.98 -20.28 -22.27
N VAL A 173 -6.78 -19.44 -21.60
CA VAL A 173 -8.06 -19.84 -20.99
C VAL A 173 -9.26 -19.33 -21.78
N SER A 174 -9.11 -18.35 -22.67
CA SER A 174 -10.19 -17.84 -23.52
C SER A 174 -10.82 -18.94 -24.36
N TYR A 175 -10.02 -19.93 -24.77
CA TYR A 175 -10.49 -21.09 -25.55
C TYR A 175 -11.38 -22.07 -24.75
N THR A 176 -11.30 -22.04 -23.42
CA THR A 176 -11.99 -23.02 -22.57
C THR A 176 -13.13 -22.42 -21.74
N HIS A 177 -13.22 -21.10 -21.60
CA HIS A 177 -14.11 -20.44 -20.65
C HIS A 177 -15.00 -19.34 -21.23
N LEU A 178 -14.82 -18.91 -22.48
CA LEU A 178 -15.65 -17.88 -23.12
C LEU A 178 -16.89 -18.42 -23.85
N THR A 179 -17.08 -19.72 -23.90
CA THR A 179 -18.35 -20.30 -24.27
C THR A 179 -19.12 -20.63 -22.99
N LEU A 180 -19.80 -19.64 -22.42
CA LEU A 180 -20.92 -19.93 -21.53
C LEU A 180 -21.95 -20.76 -22.35
N PRO A 181 -22.41 -21.92 -21.84
CA PRO A 181 -23.50 -22.60 -22.48
C PRO A 181 -24.73 -21.68 -22.44
N THR A 182 -25.11 -21.13 -23.58
CA THR A 182 -26.41 -20.50 -23.77
C THR A 182 -27.44 -21.56 -23.49
N ARG A 183 -28.05 -21.57 -22.31
CA ARG A 183 -29.30 -22.32 -22.12
C ARG A 183 -30.37 -21.64 -22.97
N SER A 184 -30.68 -22.25 -24.09
CA SER A 184 -31.97 -22.00 -24.74
C SER A 184 -33.04 -22.60 -23.83
N TYR A 185 -33.91 -21.73 -23.32
CA TYR A 185 -35.20 -22.13 -22.77
C TYR A 185 -36.22 -22.28 -23.90
#